data_79a4fd0506567f49ad6bb413c93192bb
#
_entry.id   79a4fd0506567f49ad6bb413c93192bb
#
_cell.length_a   1.000
_cell.length_b   1.000
_cell.length_c   1.000
_cell.angle_alpha   90.00
_cell.angle_beta   90.00
_cell.angle_gamma   90.00
#
_symmetry.space_group_name_H-M   'P 1'
#
loop_
_entity.id
_entity.type
_entity.pdbx_description
1 polymer ?
#
loop_
_entity_poly.entity_id
_entity_poly.type
_entity_poly.pdbx_seq_one_letter_code
_entity_poly.pdbx_strand_id
1 'polypeptide(L)' 'MKKYNVAILGATGAVGQEFLKLIEERNFPFAELRLLASSRSAGTEIPFMGKNYIVEEATSESFKDIDIALFAGGSIST' A
#
# COMPACT_ATOMS: atom_id res chain seq x y z
N MET A 1 -18.57 3.20 12.11
CA MET A 1 -18.14 2.71 10.80
C MET A 1 -16.85 1.92 10.94
N LYS A 2 -16.78 0.79 10.30
CA LYS A 2 -15.63 -0.07 10.44
C LYS A 2 -14.50 0.39 9.53
N LYS A 3 -13.28 0.39 10.05
CA LYS A 3 -12.10 0.72 9.26
C LYS A 3 -11.25 -0.52 9.11
N TYR A 4 -10.47 -0.55 8.05
CA TYR A 4 -9.67 -1.72 7.71
C TYR A 4 -8.18 -1.36 7.70
N ASN A 5 -7.36 -2.36 8.03
CA ASN A 5 -5.92 -2.23 7.85
C ASN A 5 -5.59 -2.69 6.45
N VAL A 6 -5.05 -1.80 5.65
CA VAL A 6 -4.81 -2.05 4.24
C VAL A 6 -3.32 -2.07 3.95
N ALA A 7 -2.89 -3.03 3.15
CA ALA A 7 -1.52 -3.09 2.69
C ALA A 7 -1.51 -3.08 1.17
N ILE A 8 -0.57 -2.35 0.59
CA ILE A 8 -0.41 -2.30 -0.86
C ILE A 8 0.99 -2.77 -1.20
N LEU A 9 1.08 -3.92 -1.87
CA LEU A 9 2.36 -4.45 -2.32
C LEU A 9 2.66 -3.92 -3.71
N GLY A 10 3.84 -3.37 -3.89
CA GLY A 10 4.19 -2.71 -5.14
C GLY A 10 3.74 -1.26 -5.16
N ALA A 11 3.73 -0.63 -4.01
CA ALA A 11 3.17 0.72 -3.89
C ALA A 11 3.92 1.77 -4.70
N THR A 12 5.18 1.52 -5.01
CA THR A 12 5.96 2.49 -5.79
C THR A 12 5.69 2.42 -7.27
N GLY A 13 5.01 1.38 -7.74
CA GLY A 13 4.70 1.25 -9.15
C GLY A 13 3.49 2.05 -9.55
N ALA A 14 3.24 2.10 -10.86
CA ALA A 14 2.12 2.87 -11.36
C ALA A 14 0.78 2.35 -10.84
N VAL A 15 0.61 1.04 -10.81
CA VAL A 15 -0.63 0.47 -10.34
C VAL A 15 -0.82 0.73 -8.84
N GLY A 16 0.27 0.71 -8.08
CA GLY A 16 0.17 1.02 -6.67
C GLY A 16 -0.31 2.43 -6.42
N GLN A 17 0.17 3.36 -7.22
CA GLN A 17 -0.29 4.74 -7.09
C GLN A 17 -1.74 4.90 -7.51
N GLU A 18 -2.19 4.11 -8.48
CA GLU A 18 -3.60 4.10 -8.84
C GLU A 18 -4.47 3.63 -7.68
N PHE A 19 -4.01 2.63 -6.94
CA PHE A 19 -4.75 2.17 -5.76
C PHE A 19 -4.86 3.29 -4.74
N LEU A 20 -3.77 4.02 -4.50
CA LEU A 20 -3.80 5.11 -3.55
C LEU A 20 -4.80 6.17 -3.99
N LYS A 21 -4.80 6.48 -5.26
CA LYS A 21 -5.70 7.47 -5.80
C LYS A 21 -7.15 7.04 -5.61
N LEU A 22 -7.44 5.77 -5.86
CA LEU A 22 -8.79 5.26 -5.68
C LEU A 22 -9.22 5.28 -4.22
N ILE A 23 -8.32 4.98 -3.31
CA ILE A 23 -8.63 5.02 -1.89
C ILE A 23 -9.03 6.45 -1.50
N GLU A 24 -8.30 7.43 -2.00
CA GLU A 24 -8.60 8.80 -1.68
C GLU A 24 -9.90 9.26 -2.32
N GLU A 25 -10.09 8.95 -3.60
CA GLU A 25 -11.28 9.39 -4.32
C GLU A 25 -12.56 8.80 -3.76
N ARG A 26 -12.48 7.55 -3.29
CA ARG A 26 -13.66 6.87 -2.80
C ARG A 26 -13.81 6.94 -1.30
N ASN A 27 -12.94 7.67 -0.64
CA ASN A 27 -12.97 7.78 0.81
C ASN A 27 -13.02 6.42 1.48
N PHE A 28 -12.22 5.51 0.97
CA PHE A 28 -12.21 4.16 1.53
C PHE A 28 -11.79 4.20 2.99
N PRO A 29 -12.55 3.59 3.90
CA PRO A 29 -12.23 3.68 5.32
C PRO A 29 -11.05 2.76 5.66
N PHE A 30 -9.93 3.34 6.04
CA PHE A 30 -8.80 2.55 6.49
C PHE A 30 -8.29 3.09 7.83
N ALA A 31 -7.93 2.16 8.70
CA ALA A 31 -7.34 2.53 9.98
C ALA A 31 -5.83 2.68 9.83
N GLU A 32 -5.23 1.79 9.07
CA GLU A 32 -3.80 1.82 8.81
C GLU A 32 -3.55 1.54 7.36
N LEU A 33 -2.63 2.26 6.76
CA LEU A 33 -2.25 2.03 5.38
C LEU A 33 -0.76 1.69 5.37
N ARG A 34 -0.45 0.52 4.86
CA ARG A 34 0.93 0.03 4.84
C ARG A 34 1.38 -0.10 3.40
N LEU A 35 2.43 0.62 3.03
CA LEU A 35 2.94 0.59 1.66
C LEU A 35 4.16 -0.30 1.64
N LEU A 36 4.14 -1.29 0.77
CA LEU A 36 5.19 -2.31 0.73
C LEU A 36 5.77 -2.42 -0.67
N ALA A 37 7.03 -2.79 -0.74
CA ALA A 37 7.70 -2.98 -2.00
C ALA A 37 8.92 -3.87 -1.77
N SER A 38 9.70 -4.09 -2.83
CA SER A 38 10.93 -4.87 -2.69
C SER A 38 11.95 -4.06 -1.90
N SER A 39 13.01 -4.72 -1.47
CA SER A 39 14.04 -4.05 -0.67
C SER A 39 14.65 -2.88 -1.43
N ARG A 40 14.68 -2.94 -2.75
CA ARG A 40 15.18 -1.85 -3.56
C ARG A 40 14.40 -0.57 -3.39
N SER A 41 13.09 -0.69 -3.26
CA SER A 41 12.21 0.47 -3.13
C SER A 41 11.89 0.82 -1.70
N ALA A 42 12.28 0.00 -0.76
CA ALA A 42 12.02 0.29 0.65
C ALA A 42 12.71 1.58 1.05
N GLY A 43 12.03 2.37 1.86
CA GLY A 43 12.55 3.66 2.27
C GLY A 43 12.07 4.81 1.41
N THR A 44 11.40 4.52 0.31
CA THR A 44 10.83 5.55 -0.53
C THR A 44 9.69 6.25 0.21
N GLU A 45 9.63 7.55 0.09
CA GLU A 45 8.61 8.32 0.76
C GLU A 45 7.50 8.67 -0.24
N ILE A 46 6.27 8.37 0.11
CA ILE A 46 5.13 8.64 -0.76
C ILE A 46 4.16 9.55 -0.04
N PRO A 47 3.92 10.76 -0.54
CA PRO A 47 2.93 11.65 0.07
C PRO A 47 1.52 11.18 -0.30
N PHE A 48 0.66 11.12 0.70
CA PHE A 48 -0.71 10.67 0.48
C PHE A 48 -1.60 11.27 1.53
N MET A 49 -2.63 11.97 1.09
CA MET A 49 -3.64 12.59 1.95
C MET A 49 -3.01 13.44 3.06
N GLY A 50 -2.02 14.23 2.67
CA GLY A 50 -1.39 15.16 3.60
C GLY A 50 -0.38 14.55 4.54
N LYS A 51 0.00 13.32 4.30
CA LYS A 51 0.91 12.59 5.16
C LYS A 51 1.97 11.91 4.32
N ASN A 52 3.17 11.80 4.83
CA ASN A 52 4.22 11.08 4.13
C ASN A 52 4.34 9.66 4.66
N TYR A 53 4.16 8.70 3.76
CA TYR A 53 4.27 7.29 4.12
C TYR A 53 5.59 6.75 3.65
N ILE A 54 6.26 5.99 4.50
CA ILE A 54 7.52 5.36 4.15
C ILE A 54 7.25 3.95 3.67
N VAL A 55 7.70 3.63 2.47
CA VAL A 55 7.54 2.30 1.92
C VAL A 55 8.47 1.34 2.64
N GLU A 56 7.93 0.21 3.05
CA GLU A 56 8.70 -0.80 3.76
C GLU A 56 8.92 -2.02 2.88
N GLU A 57 9.94 -2.78 3.21
CA GLU A 57 10.19 -4.02 2.50
C GLU A 57 9.10 -5.03 2.85
N ALA A 58 8.56 -5.70 1.84
CA ALA A 58 7.50 -6.67 2.04
C ALA A 58 8.08 -7.94 2.65
N THR A 59 7.56 -8.33 3.80
CA THR A 59 7.91 -9.59 4.45
C THR A 59 6.64 -10.25 4.90
N SER A 60 6.74 -11.48 5.37
CA SER A 60 5.53 -12.16 5.84
C SER A 60 4.93 -11.44 7.05
N GLU A 61 5.76 -10.75 7.82
CA GLU A 61 5.27 -10.00 8.95
C GLU A 61 4.51 -8.74 8.54
N SER A 62 4.78 -8.27 7.33
CA SER A 62 4.13 -7.05 6.84
C SER A 62 2.63 -7.20 6.71
N PHE A 63 2.16 -8.42 6.59
CA PHE A 63 0.74 -8.65 6.39
C PHE A 63 0.02 -9.04 7.66
N LYS A 64 0.73 -9.01 8.77
CA LYS A 64 0.11 -9.33 10.05
C LYS A 64 -0.91 -8.25 10.40
N ASP A 65 -2.08 -8.70 10.83
CA ASP A 65 -3.18 -7.80 11.19
C ASP A 65 -3.70 -6.96 10.04
N ILE A 66 -3.41 -7.38 8.81
CA ILE A 66 -3.91 -6.69 7.64
C ILE A 66 -5.23 -7.33 7.21
N ASP A 67 -6.23 -6.49 7.01
CA ASP A 67 -7.55 -6.97 6.57
C ASP A 67 -7.63 -7.11 5.06
N ILE A 68 -7.02 -6.17 4.35
CA ILE A 68 -7.08 -6.15 2.89
C ILE A 68 -5.67 -5.96 2.34
N ALA A 69 -5.26 -6.85 1.45
CA ALA A 69 -3.97 -6.72 0.80
C ALA A 69 -4.19 -6.54 -0.69
N LEU A 70 -3.66 -5.45 -1.23
CA LEU A 70 -3.75 -5.15 -2.65
C LEU A 70 -2.38 -5.39 -3.29
N PHE A 71 -2.38 -6.16 -4.36
CA PHE A 71 -1.14 -6.51 -5.04
C PHE A 71 -1.03 -5.73 -6.34
N ALA A 72 -0.11 -4.78 -6.35
CA ALA A 72 0.10 -3.93 -7.50
C ALA A 72 1.40 -4.25 -8.21
N GLY A 73 1.95 -5.35 -7.97
CA GLY A 73 3.23 -5.72 -8.47
C GLY A 73 3.22 -6.08 -9.89
N GLY A 74 2.44 -6.09 -10.51
CA GLY A 74 2.40 -6.23 -11.82
C GLY A 74 2.80 -7.46 -12.41
N SER A 75 3.44 -8.05 -12.28
CA SER A 75 3.80 -8.92 -12.99
C SER A 75 3.19 -10.04 -12.95
N ILE A 76 2.53 -10.16 -12.95
CA ILE A 76 2.02 -11.13 -12.91
C ILE A 76 1.89 -11.83 -13.85
N SER A 77 2.26 -12.00 -14.36
CA SER A 77 2.20 -12.56 -15.14
C SER A 77 1.98 -13.57 -15.13
N THR A 78 1.79 -13.80 -15.07
CA THR A 78 1.67 -14.59 -14.93
C THR A 78 1.33 -14.99 -15.27
#